data_e805535affc55419de2b736f840da0a1
#
_entry.id   e805535affc55419de2b736f840da0a1
#
_cell.length_a   1.000
_cell.length_b   1.000
_cell.length_c   1.000
_cell.angle_alpha   90.00
_cell.angle_beta   90.00
_cell.angle_gamma   90.00
#
_symmetry.space_group_name_H-M   'P 1'
#
loop_
_entity.id
_entity.type
_entity.pdbx_description
1 polymer ?
#
loop_
_entity_poly.entity_id
_entity_poly.type
_entity_poly.pdbx_seq_one_letter_code
_entity_poly.pdbx_strand_id
1 'polypeptide(L)'
;MSFLNLPVRTLVAACGLSLLSLAAHADSFRGDAHAPQQAAVATPHPAATVAGLETLANGGNAFDAAAAIAAALAVAEPYGSGLGGGGFFLLRQAGAQPTYRFLDARERAPKGAYADMYRRNGKVDPRLSVDGPLAAAIPGLPAALVELSGRYGRKPLADNLVPADRKSVV
;
A
#
# COMPACT_ATOMS: atom_id res chain seq x y z
N MET A 1 44.83 1.46 -39.15
CA MET A 1 43.89 1.20 -38.01
C MET A 1 44.74 0.69 -36.86
N SER A 2 45.06 1.55 -35.89
CA SER A 2 45.92 1.23 -34.74
C SER A 2 45.02 0.84 -33.56
N PHE A 3 45.05 -0.43 -33.16
CA PHE A 3 44.35 -0.88 -31.96
C PHE A 3 45.21 -0.44 -30.74
N LEU A 4 44.60 0.38 -29.86
CA LEU A 4 45.19 0.74 -28.60
C LEU A 4 45.29 -0.50 -27.70
N ASN A 5 46.52 -1.02 -27.53
CA ASN A 5 46.84 -2.03 -26.53
C ASN A 5 46.94 -1.37 -25.16
N LEU A 6 45.81 -1.25 -24.43
CA LEU A 6 45.88 -0.91 -23.01
C LEU A 6 46.35 -2.14 -22.22
N PRO A 7 47.34 -1.99 -21.33
CA PRO A 7 47.83 -3.12 -20.54
C PRO A 7 46.70 -3.56 -19.53
N VAL A 8 46.52 -4.87 -19.43
CA VAL A 8 45.49 -5.52 -18.58
C VAL A 8 45.47 -4.97 -17.14
N ARG A 9 46.63 -4.53 -16.64
CA ARG A 9 46.72 -3.88 -15.30
C ARG A 9 45.96 -2.57 -15.17
N THR A 10 45.85 -1.78 -16.24
CA THR A 10 45.09 -0.51 -16.26
C THR A 10 43.58 -0.79 -16.30
N LEU A 11 43.14 -1.85 -16.96
CA LEU A 11 41.74 -2.25 -17.02
C LEU A 11 41.23 -2.77 -15.65
N VAL A 12 42.08 -3.55 -14.95
CA VAL A 12 41.74 -4.06 -13.61
C VAL A 12 41.64 -2.92 -12.58
N ALA A 13 42.57 -1.94 -12.68
CA ALA A 13 42.52 -0.77 -11.80
C ALA A 13 41.28 0.11 -12.04
N ALA A 14 40.89 0.30 -13.31
CA ALA A 14 39.67 1.09 -13.64
C ALA A 14 38.38 0.38 -13.21
N CYS A 15 38.27 -0.95 -13.33
CA CYS A 15 37.13 -1.73 -12.81
C CYS A 15 37.09 -1.71 -11.26
N GLY A 16 38.24 -1.75 -10.60
CA GLY A 16 38.30 -1.67 -9.13
C GLY A 16 37.82 -0.34 -8.59
N LEU A 17 38.18 0.79 -9.24
CA LEU A 17 37.73 2.12 -8.84
C LEU A 17 36.23 2.32 -9.07
N SER A 18 35.65 1.78 -10.15
CA SER A 18 34.23 1.88 -10.42
C SER A 18 33.38 1.04 -9.45
N LEU A 19 33.88 -0.08 -8.97
CA LEU A 19 33.21 -0.88 -7.93
C LEU A 19 33.25 -0.23 -6.56
N LEU A 20 34.33 0.47 -6.21
CA LEU A 20 34.40 1.26 -4.97
C LEU A 20 33.42 2.44 -4.97
N SER A 21 33.21 3.10 -6.11
CA SER A 21 32.28 4.22 -6.21
C SER A 21 30.81 3.75 -6.09
N LEU A 22 30.46 2.56 -6.57
CA LEU A 22 29.13 1.98 -6.38
C LEU A 22 28.86 1.62 -4.90
N ALA A 23 29.84 1.11 -4.20
CA ALA A 23 29.74 0.81 -2.77
C ALA A 23 29.54 2.07 -1.92
N ALA A 24 30.23 3.16 -2.25
CA ALA A 24 30.09 4.45 -1.56
C ALA A 24 28.70 5.10 -1.74
N HIS A 25 28.01 4.83 -2.86
CA HIS A 25 26.66 5.33 -3.08
C HIS A 25 25.59 4.46 -2.39
N ALA A 26 25.87 3.21 -2.10
CA ALA A 26 24.96 2.34 -1.36
C ALA A 26 24.86 2.70 0.14
N ASP A 27 25.97 3.21 0.72
CA ASP A 27 25.96 3.66 2.12
C ASP A 27 25.28 5.02 2.34
N SER A 28 25.21 5.88 1.33
CA SER A 28 24.47 7.15 1.43
C SER A 28 22.94 6.97 1.47
N PHE A 29 22.42 5.79 1.10
CA PHE A 29 21.02 5.41 1.29
C PHE A 29 20.71 4.79 2.67
N ARG A 30 21.72 4.46 3.46
CA ARG A 30 21.58 4.20 4.89
C ARG A 30 21.66 5.54 5.63
N GLY A 31 20.75 6.46 5.31
CA GLY A 31 20.48 7.57 6.20
C GLY A 31 20.21 6.97 7.58
N ASP A 32 20.86 7.52 8.61
CA ASP A 32 20.57 7.17 9.99
C ASP A 32 19.06 7.15 10.14
N ALA A 33 18.48 5.95 10.27
CA ALA A 33 17.07 5.79 10.54
C ALA A 33 16.83 6.33 11.96
N HIS A 34 16.94 7.63 12.12
CA HIS A 34 16.41 8.32 13.27
C HIS A 34 14.95 7.96 13.30
N ALA A 35 14.57 7.13 14.25
CA ALA A 35 13.16 6.89 14.51
C ALA A 35 12.52 8.27 14.65
N PRO A 36 11.56 8.63 13.80
CA PRO A 36 10.96 9.95 13.86
C PRO A 36 10.43 10.14 15.28
N GLN A 37 10.84 11.21 15.93
CA GLN A 37 10.36 11.54 17.29
C GLN A 37 8.85 11.81 17.31
N GLN A 38 8.26 11.99 16.13
CA GLN A 38 6.85 12.22 15.89
C GLN A 38 6.33 11.24 14.83
N ALA A 39 5.02 11.01 14.83
CA ALA A 39 4.37 10.19 13.82
C ALA A 39 4.51 10.82 12.43
N ALA A 40 4.65 9.96 11.41
CA ALA A 40 4.70 10.37 10.02
C ALA A 40 3.61 9.66 9.21
N VAL A 41 3.06 10.36 8.22
CA VAL A 41 2.06 9.86 7.29
C VAL A 41 2.47 10.23 5.87
N ALA A 42 2.46 9.26 4.96
CA ALA A 42 2.65 9.47 3.53
C ALA A 42 1.56 8.74 2.76
N THR A 43 0.86 9.45 1.87
CA THR A 43 -0.24 8.92 1.05
C THR A 43 -0.21 9.55 -0.34
N PRO A 44 -0.85 8.94 -1.36
CA PRO A 44 -0.89 9.50 -2.71
C PRO A 44 -1.77 10.76 -2.81
N HIS A 45 -2.66 11.04 -1.84
CA HIS A 45 -3.56 12.18 -1.90
C HIS A 45 -3.47 13.05 -0.63
N PRO A 46 -3.31 14.40 -0.74
CA PRO A 46 -3.19 15.29 0.42
C PRO A 46 -4.34 15.17 1.43
N ALA A 47 -5.58 15.00 0.96
CA ALA A 47 -6.75 14.83 1.83
C ALA A 47 -6.63 13.58 2.73
N ALA A 48 -6.07 12.50 2.22
CA ALA A 48 -5.84 11.28 3.00
C ALA A 48 -4.69 11.46 4.01
N THR A 49 -3.64 12.19 3.62
CA THR A 49 -2.56 12.55 4.55
C THR A 49 -3.10 13.36 5.73
N VAL A 50 -3.95 14.35 5.46
CA VAL A 50 -4.61 15.15 6.51
C VAL A 50 -5.48 14.27 7.40
N ALA A 51 -6.28 13.37 6.83
CA ALA A 51 -7.12 12.44 7.60
C ALA A 51 -6.30 11.56 8.57
N GLY A 52 -5.16 11.05 8.11
CA GLY A 52 -4.25 10.28 8.95
C GLY A 52 -3.64 11.10 10.08
N LEU A 53 -3.15 12.31 9.78
CA LEU A 53 -2.57 13.22 10.78
C LEU A 53 -3.61 13.68 11.81
N GLU A 54 -4.83 14.04 11.39
CA GLU A 54 -5.93 14.38 12.28
C GLU A 54 -6.28 13.22 13.22
N THR A 55 -6.32 11.99 12.70
CA THR A 55 -6.60 10.80 13.51
C THR A 55 -5.53 10.58 14.58
N LEU A 56 -4.26 10.75 14.23
CA LEU A 56 -3.14 10.66 15.18
C LEU A 56 -3.20 11.78 16.22
N ALA A 57 -3.45 13.02 15.81
CA ALA A 57 -3.55 14.18 16.70
C ALA A 57 -4.71 14.04 17.70
N ASN A 58 -5.80 13.35 17.30
CA ASN A 58 -6.96 13.08 18.15
C ASN A 58 -6.82 11.78 18.97
N GLY A 59 -5.60 11.29 19.20
CA GLY A 59 -5.29 10.17 20.10
C GLY A 59 -5.45 8.77 19.49
N GLY A 60 -5.71 8.67 18.18
CA GLY A 60 -5.63 7.42 17.44
C GLY A 60 -4.18 6.92 17.33
N ASN A 61 -4.01 5.65 17.04
CA ASN A 61 -2.71 5.07 16.73
C ASN A 61 -2.51 4.92 15.20
N ALA A 62 -1.40 4.33 14.78
CA ALA A 62 -1.10 4.13 13.36
C ALA A 62 -2.13 3.24 12.63
N PHE A 63 -2.79 2.32 13.34
CA PHE A 63 -3.83 1.47 12.75
C PHE A 63 -5.14 2.22 12.55
N ASP A 64 -5.49 3.12 13.47
CA ASP A 64 -6.61 4.05 13.31
C ASP A 64 -6.35 5.00 12.14
N ALA A 65 -5.14 5.57 12.07
CA ALA A 65 -4.73 6.42 10.97
C ALA A 65 -4.80 5.69 9.62
N ALA A 66 -4.38 4.43 9.56
CA ALA A 66 -4.47 3.63 8.33
C ALA A 66 -5.92 3.41 7.90
N ALA A 67 -6.84 3.16 8.84
CA ALA A 67 -8.26 3.02 8.55
C ALA A 67 -8.86 4.35 8.03
N ALA A 68 -8.54 5.48 8.68
CA ALA A 68 -9.00 6.80 8.27
C ALA A 68 -8.45 7.21 6.87
N ILE A 69 -7.17 6.91 6.61
CA ILE A 69 -6.52 7.14 5.32
C ILE A 69 -7.21 6.34 4.22
N ALA A 70 -7.42 5.03 4.43
CA ALA A 70 -8.06 4.18 3.43
C ALA A 70 -9.49 4.63 3.12
N ALA A 71 -10.25 5.03 4.14
CA ALA A 71 -11.59 5.60 3.95
C ALA A 71 -11.54 6.94 3.20
N ALA A 72 -10.61 7.84 3.54
CA ALA A 72 -10.46 9.13 2.86
C ALA A 72 -10.02 8.96 1.40
N LEU A 73 -9.15 7.99 1.10
CA LEU A 73 -8.75 7.65 -0.27
C LEU A 73 -9.92 7.13 -1.09
N ALA A 74 -10.83 6.35 -0.48
CA ALA A 74 -12.02 5.86 -1.17
C ALA A 74 -12.94 6.99 -1.67
N VAL A 75 -12.88 8.17 -1.04
CA VAL A 75 -13.62 9.37 -1.47
C VAL A 75 -12.78 10.24 -2.41
N ALA A 76 -11.51 10.47 -2.06
CA ALA A 76 -10.65 11.41 -2.78
C ALA A 76 -10.04 10.81 -4.06
N GLU A 77 -9.91 9.49 -4.12
CA GLU A 77 -9.27 8.74 -5.21
C GLU A 77 -10.03 7.43 -5.52
N PRO A 78 -11.33 7.50 -5.81
CA PRO A 78 -12.20 6.31 -5.89
C PRO A 78 -11.79 5.32 -6.99
N TYR A 79 -11.10 5.78 -8.02
CA TYR A 79 -10.65 4.92 -9.13
C TYR A 79 -9.47 4.02 -8.74
N GLY A 80 -8.63 4.43 -7.78
CA GLY A 80 -7.48 3.69 -7.32
C GLY A 80 -7.65 3.03 -5.95
N SER A 81 -8.57 3.53 -5.12
CA SER A 81 -8.63 3.21 -3.70
C SER A 81 -10.05 3.03 -3.14
N GLY A 82 -11.01 2.64 -3.98
CA GLY A 82 -12.42 2.55 -3.61
C GLY A 82 -12.73 1.43 -2.60
N LEU A 83 -13.81 1.60 -1.81
CA LEU A 83 -14.31 0.58 -0.87
C LEU A 83 -14.78 -0.71 -1.56
N GLY A 84 -15.07 -0.66 -2.86
CA GLY A 84 -15.40 -1.82 -3.68
C GLY A 84 -14.21 -2.72 -4.03
N GLY A 85 -13.02 -2.33 -3.63
CA GLY A 85 -11.76 -3.04 -3.87
C GLY A 85 -11.23 -3.75 -2.65
N GLY A 86 -9.92 -3.97 -2.64
CA GLY A 86 -9.19 -4.60 -1.56
C GLY A 86 -7.79 -4.03 -1.41
N GLY A 87 -6.95 -4.73 -0.68
CA GLY A 87 -5.57 -4.32 -0.47
C GLY A 87 -4.82 -5.24 0.45
N PHE A 88 -3.56 -4.87 0.70
CA PHE A 88 -2.69 -5.57 1.62
C PHE A 88 -2.19 -4.62 2.69
N PHE A 89 -2.17 -5.10 3.93
CA PHE A 89 -1.67 -4.32 5.04
C PHE A 89 -0.52 -5.06 5.71
N LEU A 90 0.65 -4.44 5.75
CA LEU A 90 1.77 -4.91 6.57
C LEU A 90 1.75 -4.12 7.87
N LEU A 91 1.45 -4.81 8.96
CA LEU A 91 1.28 -4.23 10.28
C LEU A 91 2.51 -4.53 11.14
N ARG A 92 3.03 -3.52 11.84
CA ARG A 92 4.07 -3.67 12.85
C ARG A 92 3.54 -3.14 14.18
N GLN A 93 3.41 -4.03 15.15
CA GLN A 93 3.14 -3.63 16.54
C GLN A 93 4.46 -3.44 17.28
N ALA A 94 4.64 -2.25 17.85
CA ALA A 94 5.81 -1.94 18.67
C ALA A 94 5.76 -2.70 20.01
N GLY A 95 6.92 -2.96 20.60
CA GLY A 95 7.08 -3.63 21.88
C GLY A 95 8.53 -4.06 22.07
N ALA A 96 8.89 -4.66 23.20
CA ALA A 96 10.22 -5.21 23.45
C ALA A 96 10.63 -6.24 22.37
N GLN A 97 9.65 -7.00 21.88
CA GLN A 97 9.78 -7.83 20.69
C GLN A 97 8.68 -7.43 19.71
N PRO A 98 9.01 -6.66 18.67
CA PRO A 98 8.04 -6.22 17.68
C PRO A 98 7.41 -7.40 16.96
N THR A 99 6.10 -7.37 16.77
CA THR A 99 5.39 -8.37 15.96
C THR A 99 4.97 -7.79 14.62
N TYR A 100 5.05 -8.63 13.59
CA TYR A 100 4.63 -8.29 12.23
C TYR A 100 3.43 -9.14 11.86
N ARG A 101 2.45 -8.54 11.22
CA ARG A 101 1.24 -9.19 10.71
C ARG A 101 1.01 -8.76 9.28
N PHE A 102 0.61 -9.71 8.46
CA PHE A 102 0.13 -9.43 7.11
C PHE A 102 -1.38 -9.66 7.10
N LEU A 103 -2.14 -8.62 6.76
CA LEU A 103 -3.58 -8.71 6.58
C LEU A 103 -3.87 -8.69 5.08
N ASP A 104 -4.32 -9.83 4.57
CA ASP A 104 -4.79 -10.01 3.21
C ASP A 104 -6.28 -9.61 3.15
N ALA A 105 -6.51 -8.43 2.61
CA ALA A 105 -7.84 -7.88 2.37
C ALA A 105 -8.13 -7.76 0.87
N ARG A 106 -7.47 -8.58 0.04
CA ARG A 106 -7.75 -8.64 -1.38
C ARG A 106 -9.18 -9.12 -1.63
N GLU A 107 -9.71 -8.75 -2.76
CA GLU A 107 -11.03 -9.19 -3.24
C GLU A 107 -11.05 -10.70 -3.42
N ARG A 108 -12.22 -11.28 -3.24
CA ARG A 108 -12.45 -12.71 -3.42
C ARG A 108 -13.48 -12.96 -4.52
N ALA A 109 -13.32 -14.06 -5.22
CA ALA A 109 -14.36 -14.52 -6.14
C ALA A 109 -15.66 -14.81 -5.37
N PRO A 110 -16.82 -14.47 -5.93
CA PRO A 110 -18.12 -14.88 -5.37
C PRO A 110 -18.20 -16.41 -5.23
N LYS A 111 -18.99 -16.89 -4.27
CA LYS A 111 -19.21 -18.35 -4.07
C LYS A 111 -19.78 -19.05 -5.30
N GLY A 112 -20.52 -18.32 -6.13
CA GLY A 112 -21.06 -18.82 -7.39
C GLY A 112 -20.10 -18.79 -8.58
N ALA A 113 -18.84 -18.40 -8.39
CA ALA A 113 -17.86 -18.39 -9.47
C ALA A 113 -17.51 -19.81 -9.93
N TYR A 114 -17.41 -20.01 -11.23
CA TYR A 114 -17.05 -21.29 -11.84
C TYR A 114 -16.11 -21.07 -13.04
N ALA A 115 -15.39 -22.11 -13.43
CA ALA A 115 -14.29 -22.02 -14.41
C ALA A 115 -14.70 -21.41 -15.76
N ASP A 116 -15.92 -21.67 -16.21
CA ASP A 116 -16.40 -21.24 -17.53
C ASP A 116 -17.30 -19.98 -17.48
N MET A 117 -17.36 -19.26 -16.35
CA MET A 117 -18.24 -18.10 -16.18
C MET A 117 -17.99 -16.96 -17.19
N TYR A 118 -16.78 -16.90 -17.77
CA TYR A 118 -16.41 -15.92 -18.79
C TYR A 118 -16.47 -16.45 -20.21
N ARG A 119 -17.27 -17.50 -20.46
CA ARG A 119 -17.47 -18.06 -21.79
C ARG A 119 -18.88 -17.78 -22.32
N ARG A 120 -18.96 -17.53 -23.63
CA ARG A 120 -20.20 -17.51 -24.41
C ARG A 120 -20.06 -18.42 -25.61
N ASN A 121 -21.03 -19.31 -25.84
CA ASN A 121 -20.98 -20.25 -26.95
C ASN A 121 -19.69 -21.06 -27.05
N GLY A 122 -19.15 -21.50 -25.88
CA GLY A 122 -17.92 -22.28 -25.80
C GLY A 122 -16.61 -21.48 -25.98
N LYS A 123 -16.67 -20.18 -26.30
CA LYS A 123 -15.51 -19.30 -26.48
C LYS A 123 -15.37 -18.32 -25.30
N VAL A 124 -14.12 -17.98 -24.95
CA VAL A 124 -13.85 -16.95 -23.95
C VAL A 124 -14.30 -15.59 -24.48
N ASP A 125 -15.14 -14.89 -23.72
CA ASP A 125 -15.49 -13.49 -23.96
C ASP A 125 -14.77 -12.63 -22.93
N PRO A 126 -13.68 -11.91 -23.30
CA PRO A 126 -12.87 -11.14 -22.36
C PRO A 126 -13.64 -9.97 -21.73
N ARG A 127 -14.72 -9.49 -22.35
CA ARG A 127 -15.52 -8.40 -21.81
C ARG A 127 -16.28 -8.80 -20.55
N LEU A 128 -16.66 -10.08 -20.41
CA LEU A 128 -17.37 -10.57 -19.23
C LEU A 128 -16.55 -10.45 -17.93
N SER A 129 -15.22 -10.39 -18.02
CA SER A 129 -14.33 -10.18 -16.88
C SER A 129 -14.05 -8.71 -16.58
N VAL A 130 -14.54 -7.79 -17.40
CA VAL A 130 -14.31 -6.34 -17.28
C VAL A 130 -15.63 -5.60 -17.07
N ASP A 131 -16.68 -5.99 -17.80
CA ASP A 131 -17.95 -5.29 -17.81
C ASP A 131 -19.08 -6.13 -17.21
N GLY A 132 -19.91 -5.47 -16.40
CA GLY A 132 -21.13 -6.06 -15.85
C GLY A 132 -20.93 -6.90 -14.58
N PRO A 133 -21.97 -7.61 -14.14
CA PRO A 133 -22.03 -8.21 -12.80
C PRO A 133 -21.03 -9.37 -12.59
N LEU A 134 -20.58 -10.04 -13.65
CA LEU A 134 -19.59 -11.11 -13.55
C LEU A 134 -18.18 -10.59 -13.30
N ALA A 135 -17.91 -9.31 -13.61
CA ALA A 135 -16.63 -8.68 -13.37
C ALA A 135 -16.42 -8.27 -11.91
N ALA A 136 -17.51 -8.17 -11.12
CA ALA A 136 -17.45 -7.72 -9.74
C ALA A 136 -16.97 -8.83 -8.80
N ALA A 137 -15.92 -8.55 -8.03
CA ALA A 137 -15.46 -9.40 -6.94
C ALA A 137 -16.09 -8.97 -5.61
N ILE A 138 -15.93 -9.79 -4.57
CA ILE A 138 -16.36 -9.45 -3.20
C ILE A 138 -15.27 -8.58 -2.56
N PRO A 139 -15.58 -7.34 -2.17
CA PRO A 139 -14.60 -6.42 -1.60
C PRO A 139 -14.01 -6.91 -0.27
N GLY A 140 -12.70 -6.76 -0.10
CA GLY A 140 -12.01 -7.08 1.14
C GLY A 140 -11.73 -5.85 2.01
N LEU A 141 -11.64 -4.65 1.40
CA LEU A 141 -11.26 -3.43 2.13
C LEU A 141 -12.17 -3.09 3.31
N PRO A 142 -13.51 -3.13 3.21
CA PRO A 142 -14.38 -2.85 4.35
C PRO A 142 -14.11 -3.76 5.56
N ALA A 143 -13.88 -5.06 5.31
CA ALA A 143 -13.55 -6.02 6.37
C ALA A 143 -12.20 -5.69 7.03
N ALA A 144 -11.21 -5.22 6.24
CA ALA A 144 -9.93 -4.80 6.76
C ALA A 144 -10.04 -3.57 7.68
N LEU A 145 -10.88 -2.58 7.33
CA LEU A 145 -11.09 -1.41 8.17
C LEU A 145 -11.70 -1.79 9.53
N VAL A 146 -12.64 -2.73 9.53
CA VAL A 146 -13.21 -3.30 10.77
C VAL A 146 -12.14 -3.99 11.60
N GLU A 147 -11.31 -4.83 10.98
CA GLU A 147 -10.22 -5.56 11.65
C GLU A 147 -9.16 -4.59 12.22
N LEU A 148 -8.72 -3.60 11.42
CA LEU A 148 -7.74 -2.61 11.85
C LEU A 148 -8.21 -1.83 13.06
N SER A 149 -9.42 -1.27 13.02
CA SER A 149 -9.96 -0.48 14.12
C SER A 149 -10.31 -1.35 15.33
N GLY A 150 -10.95 -2.51 15.11
CA GLY A 150 -11.45 -3.34 16.20
C GLY A 150 -10.37 -4.12 16.95
N ARG A 151 -9.31 -4.53 16.28
CA ARG A 151 -8.27 -5.38 16.88
C ARG A 151 -6.99 -4.64 17.21
N TYR A 152 -6.65 -3.62 16.47
CA TYR A 152 -5.37 -2.92 16.60
C TYR A 152 -5.54 -1.45 16.94
N GLY A 153 -6.68 -0.86 16.63
CA GLY A 153 -7.00 0.55 16.88
C GLY A 153 -7.25 0.86 18.35
N ARG A 154 -7.27 2.14 18.66
CA ARG A 154 -7.65 2.72 19.96
C ARG A 154 -9.02 3.38 19.88
N LYS A 155 -9.50 3.65 18.67
CA LYS A 155 -10.73 4.37 18.39
C LYS A 155 -11.77 3.46 17.72
N PRO A 156 -13.05 3.69 17.97
CA PRO A 156 -14.10 3.04 17.19
C PRO A 156 -13.95 3.32 15.69
N LEU A 157 -14.33 2.36 14.84
CA LEU A 157 -14.30 2.55 13.39
C LEU A 157 -15.06 3.80 12.94
N ALA A 158 -16.21 4.09 13.58
CA ALA A 158 -17.01 5.26 13.27
C ALA A 158 -16.20 6.56 13.36
N ASP A 159 -15.37 6.72 14.40
CA ASP A 159 -14.51 7.89 14.57
C ASP A 159 -13.46 7.99 13.47
N ASN A 160 -12.90 6.85 13.06
CA ASN A 160 -11.89 6.77 12.00
C ASN A 160 -12.49 7.09 10.62
N LEU A 161 -13.80 6.95 10.43
CA LEU A 161 -14.48 7.27 9.17
C LEU A 161 -14.88 8.75 9.05
N VAL A 162 -14.95 9.51 10.15
CA VAL A 162 -15.36 10.93 10.17
C VAL A 162 -14.56 11.80 9.19
N PRO A 163 -13.22 11.68 9.04
CA PRO A 163 -12.49 12.48 8.06
C PRO A 163 -12.92 12.22 6.61
N ALA A 164 -13.30 10.99 6.29
CA ALA A 164 -13.78 10.63 4.95
C ALA A 164 -15.19 11.17 4.70
N ASP A 165 -16.09 11.04 5.69
CA ASP A 165 -17.45 11.53 5.61
C ASP A 165 -17.48 13.05 5.37
N ARG A 166 -16.71 13.83 6.13
CA ARG A 166 -16.58 15.29 5.92
C ARG A 166 -16.11 15.68 4.52
N LYS A 167 -15.35 14.84 3.84
CA LYS A 167 -14.85 15.10 2.49
C LYS A 167 -15.82 14.66 1.38
N SER A 168 -16.79 13.81 1.69
CA SER A 168 -17.82 13.38 0.74
C SER A 168 -18.90 14.47 0.50
N VAL A 169 -18.93 15.52 1.32
CA VAL A 169 -19.97 16.56 1.33
C VAL A 169 -19.50 17.86 0.63
N VAL A 170 -18.35 17.84 -0.04
CA VAL A 170 -17.78 19.03 -0.70
C VAL A 170 -17.96 18.97 -2.21
#